data_f0b57d7205f8abd628a6d1f3a2d7abdb
#
_entry.id   f0b57d7205f8abd628a6d1f3a2d7abdb
#
_cell.length_a   1.000
_cell.length_b   1.000
_cell.length_c   1.000
_cell.angle_alpha   90.00
_cell.angle_beta   90.00
_cell.angle_gamma   90.00
#
_symmetry.space_group_name_H-M   'P 1'
#
loop_
_entity.id
_entity.type
_entity.pdbx_description
1 polymer ?
#
loop_
_entity_poly.entity_id
_entity_poly.type
_entity_poly.pdbx_seq_one_letter_code
_entity_poly.pdbx_strand_id
1 'polypeptide(L)'
;MQRIAIIVLFGLLSSGANALGLLDAWELALRNDAQFRAAGFEHAAGQEEETIGRANLLPNLQYGYNANRSHSKVTQTDSFTGNTLKRDYDSYTSTLSLRQPLLDYAAWARYQQGVARTLMADQRFRDRSQDLMVRLYQAWSNALLAQEKLQLLDAQQRAYQEQLALNKRLLLAGEGTLTDVRETEARFTLIEAQRIEQQDNLDAAITDLENMTGTALDITTLYPMMLTQLPSAESGKQTLAQWRDLAVQHNAKLATQREGLAVSRYEIERSRAGHLPTLSLVASSRNSRSESEYNYNQKYDTQSVGLQLNVPLYAGGSVSASMRQAAAEYQQSQAELDDQTKKTLAELKKYYNLYNNGSAKIKAWQMTASSAQEAVNATRLSVAGGERINLDILLAEQDWYNARRELAEAKYSWLQAWLLLRYTAGTLNEKDILELAAWFQPATTSLANNKTIRQ
;
A
#
# COMPACT_ATOMS: atom_id res chain seq x y z
N MET A 1 18.59 4.34 34.51
CA MET A 1 19.73 4.66 33.65
C MET A 1 20.50 3.37 33.38
N GLN A 2 20.21 2.68 32.31
CA GLN A 2 21.03 1.58 31.82
C GLN A 2 21.24 1.83 30.32
N ARG A 3 22.47 2.21 29.99
CA ARG A 3 22.92 2.44 28.61
C ARG A 3 23.21 1.08 27.98
N ILE A 4 22.39 0.65 27.03
CA ILE A 4 22.69 -0.49 26.17
C ILE A 4 23.55 0.03 25.03
N ALA A 5 24.82 -0.36 25.04
CA ALA A 5 25.76 -0.12 23.95
C ALA A 5 25.45 -1.11 22.82
N ILE A 6 24.91 -0.60 21.70
CA ILE A 6 24.77 -1.36 20.46
C ILE A 6 26.13 -1.37 19.78
N ILE A 7 26.79 -2.52 19.81
CA ILE A 7 27.97 -2.80 18.99
C ILE A 7 27.51 -3.02 17.56
N VAL A 8 27.73 -2.02 16.71
CA VAL A 8 27.57 -2.14 15.25
C VAL A 8 28.75 -2.93 14.72
N LEU A 9 28.54 -4.22 14.50
CA LEU A 9 29.49 -5.07 13.79
C LEU A 9 29.38 -4.78 12.28
N PHE A 10 30.27 -3.93 11.77
CA PHE A 10 30.43 -3.70 10.33
C PHE A 10 31.08 -4.95 9.71
N GLY A 11 30.24 -5.94 9.33
CA GLY A 11 30.66 -7.03 8.49
C GLY A 11 30.86 -6.53 7.06
N LEU A 12 32.11 -6.51 6.59
CA LEU A 12 32.49 -6.39 5.19
C LEU A 12 31.86 -7.58 4.43
N LEU A 13 30.67 -7.39 3.88
CA LEU A 13 30.06 -8.32 2.93
C LEU A 13 30.81 -8.16 1.60
N SER A 14 31.72 -9.10 1.34
CA SER A 14 32.21 -9.38 0.00
C SER A 14 31.02 -9.60 -0.92
N SER A 15 30.87 -8.73 -1.93
CA SER A 15 29.93 -8.86 -3.02
C SER A 15 30.31 -10.03 -3.92
N GLY A 16 30.06 -11.25 -3.45
CA GLY A 16 29.84 -12.37 -4.34
C GLY A 16 28.47 -12.12 -4.99
N ALA A 17 28.38 -12.21 -6.30
CA ALA A 17 27.12 -12.21 -7.03
C ALA A 17 26.29 -13.44 -6.61
N ASN A 18 25.69 -13.39 -5.44
CA ASN A 18 24.74 -14.40 -4.99
C ASN A 18 23.44 -14.19 -5.76
N ALA A 19 22.92 -15.25 -6.34
CA ALA A 19 21.63 -15.20 -6.99
C ALA A 19 20.59 -14.74 -5.98
N LEU A 20 19.85 -13.68 -6.32
CA LEU A 20 18.84 -13.07 -5.46
C LEU A 20 17.55 -13.87 -5.54
N GLY A 21 17.07 -14.38 -4.40
CA GLY A 21 15.79 -15.04 -4.28
C GLY A 21 14.64 -14.07 -4.01
N LEU A 22 13.40 -14.50 -4.26
CA LEU A 22 12.21 -13.71 -3.93
C LEU A 22 12.15 -13.38 -2.43
N LEU A 23 12.66 -14.28 -1.57
CA LEU A 23 12.69 -14.04 -0.12
C LEU A 23 13.69 -12.96 0.26
N ASP A 24 14.87 -12.96 -0.36
CA ASP A 24 15.88 -11.90 -0.13
C ASP A 24 15.35 -10.54 -0.61
N ALA A 25 14.68 -10.52 -1.76
CA ALA A 25 14.01 -9.32 -2.26
C ALA A 25 12.90 -8.83 -1.31
N TRP A 26 12.18 -9.75 -0.65
CA TRP A 26 11.18 -9.42 0.36
C TRP A 26 11.81 -8.73 1.58
N GLU A 27 12.90 -9.28 2.12
CA GLU A 27 13.61 -8.66 3.24
C GLU A 27 14.16 -7.26 2.91
N LEU A 28 14.66 -7.09 1.68
CA LEU A 28 15.12 -5.80 1.18
C LEU A 28 13.96 -4.80 1.04
N ALA A 29 12.82 -5.24 0.47
CA ALA A 29 11.64 -4.41 0.29
C ALA A 29 11.03 -3.95 1.63
N LEU A 30 10.98 -4.81 2.65
CA LEU A 30 10.54 -4.43 4.00
C LEU A 30 11.36 -3.27 4.59
N ARG A 31 12.64 -3.16 4.23
CA ARG A 31 13.54 -2.12 4.75
C ARG A 31 13.56 -0.87 3.88
N ASN A 32 13.46 -1.02 2.57
CA ASN A 32 13.77 0.03 1.60
C ASN A 32 12.53 0.61 0.89
N ASP A 33 11.42 -0.15 0.75
CA ASP A 33 10.23 0.37 0.06
C ASP A 33 9.70 1.62 0.75
N ALA A 34 9.73 2.75 0.03
CA ALA A 34 9.35 4.05 0.56
C ALA A 34 7.85 4.11 0.93
N GLN A 35 7.00 3.42 0.16
CA GLN A 35 5.57 3.38 0.40
C GLN A 35 5.24 2.57 1.67
N PHE A 36 5.93 1.46 1.90
CA PHE A 36 5.77 0.68 3.13
C PHE A 36 6.29 1.41 4.36
N ARG A 37 7.46 2.09 4.25
CA ARG A 37 7.97 2.93 5.35
C ARG A 37 7.01 4.07 5.69
N ALA A 38 6.42 4.72 4.67
CA ALA A 38 5.40 5.74 4.89
C ALA A 38 4.18 5.18 5.63
N ALA A 39 3.73 3.95 5.26
CA ALA A 39 2.65 3.27 5.96
C ALA A 39 2.99 2.95 7.43
N GLY A 40 4.25 2.64 7.74
CA GLY A 40 4.73 2.47 9.11
C GLY A 40 4.63 3.75 9.95
N PHE A 41 4.97 4.91 9.37
CA PHE A 41 4.81 6.20 10.06
C PHE A 41 3.33 6.62 10.15
N GLU A 42 2.52 6.34 9.14
CA GLU A 42 1.06 6.54 9.20
C GLU A 42 0.44 5.72 10.34
N HIS A 43 0.86 4.46 10.48
CA HIS A 43 0.43 3.60 11.56
C HIS A 43 0.86 4.14 12.93
N ALA A 44 2.14 4.54 13.09
CA ALA A 44 2.63 5.13 14.32
C ALA A 44 1.84 6.40 14.71
N ALA A 45 1.52 7.27 13.74
CA ALA A 45 0.66 8.43 13.97
C ALA A 45 -0.76 8.02 14.40
N GLY A 46 -1.31 6.97 13.78
CA GLY A 46 -2.64 6.44 14.12
C GLY A 46 -2.72 5.82 15.53
N GLN A 47 -1.61 5.31 16.07
CA GLN A 47 -1.54 4.78 17.45
C GLN A 47 -1.73 5.88 18.51
N GLU A 48 -1.43 7.14 18.17
CA GLU A 48 -1.61 8.27 19.09
C GLU A 48 -3.07 8.77 19.16
N GLU A 49 -3.95 8.36 18.26
CA GLU A 49 -5.35 8.81 18.21
C GLU A 49 -6.13 8.43 19.50
N GLU A 50 -5.89 7.26 20.07
CA GLU A 50 -6.47 6.87 21.36
C GLU A 50 -5.96 7.77 22.50
N THR A 51 -4.64 8.05 22.51
CA THR A 51 -4.04 8.92 23.53
C THR A 51 -4.58 10.36 23.43
N ILE A 52 -4.69 10.88 22.21
CA ILE A 52 -5.30 12.19 21.92
C ILE A 52 -6.76 12.22 22.37
N GLY A 53 -7.52 11.16 22.06
CA GLY A 53 -8.89 10.99 22.49
C GLY A 53 -9.02 10.99 24.01
N ARG A 54 -8.20 10.18 24.69
CA ARG A 54 -8.15 10.06 26.15
C ARG A 54 -7.77 11.36 26.85
N ALA A 55 -6.92 12.18 26.24
CA ALA A 55 -6.50 13.47 26.81
C ALA A 55 -7.68 14.40 27.10
N ASN A 56 -8.80 14.26 26.37
CA ASN A 56 -10.02 15.04 26.64
C ASN A 56 -10.70 14.68 27.97
N LEU A 57 -10.38 13.52 28.57
CA LEU A 57 -10.92 13.08 29.85
C LEU A 57 -9.96 13.37 31.02
N LEU A 58 -8.72 13.76 30.74
CA LEU A 58 -7.68 13.99 31.72
C LEU A 58 -7.62 15.43 32.16
N PRO A 59 -6.95 15.76 33.32
CA PRO A 59 -6.75 17.12 33.76
C PRO A 59 -5.92 17.91 32.74
N ASN A 60 -6.37 19.12 32.49
CA ASN A 60 -5.61 20.09 31.70
C ASN A 60 -5.03 21.16 32.64
N LEU A 61 -3.71 21.33 32.63
CA LEU A 61 -2.98 22.31 33.41
C LEU A 61 -2.41 23.35 32.49
N GLN A 62 -2.74 24.61 32.71
CA GLN A 62 -2.27 25.71 31.87
C GLN A 62 -1.68 26.83 32.74
N TYR A 63 -0.58 27.39 32.29
CA TYR A 63 0.02 28.58 32.86
C TYR A 63 -0.07 29.73 31.84
N GLY A 64 -0.65 30.85 32.26
CA GLY A 64 -0.74 32.05 31.47
C GLY A 64 -0.09 33.24 32.19
N TYR A 65 0.74 33.97 31.50
CA TYR A 65 1.28 35.25 31.96
C TYR A 65 0.93 36.34 30.98
N ASN A 66 0.32 37.41 31.50
CA ASN A 66 -0.05 38.59 30.70
C ASN A 66 0.45 39.84 31.39
N ALA A 67 1.22 40.68 30.70
CA ALA A 67 1.73 41.95 31.20
C ALA A 67 1.33 43.05 30.21
N ASN A 68 0.75 44.10 30.72
CA ASN A 68 0.31 45.24 29.93
C ASN A 68 0.89 46.52 30.51
N ARG A 69 1.31 47.45 29.63
CA ARG A 69 1.59 48.84 29.94
C ARG A 69 0.47 49.67 29.33
N SER A 70 -0.24 50.37 30.15
CA SER A 70 -1.41 51.19 29.75
C SER A 70 -1.11 52.66 29.93
N HIS A 71 -1.47 53.43 28.93
CA HIS A 71 -1.51 54.90 28.98
C HIS A 71 -2.96 55.34 28.94
N SER A 72 -3.45 55.92 30.02
CA SER A 72 -4.83 56.33 30.14
C SER A 72 -4.96 57.85 30.29
N LYS A 73 -5.91 58.41 29.59
CA LYS A 73 -6.25 59.83 29.67
C LYS A 73 -7.72 59.93 30.13
N VAL A 74 -7.92 60.25 31.39
CA VAL A 74 -9.26 60.43 31.99
C VAL A 74 -9.64 61.90 31.97
N THR A 75 -10.72 62.20 31.32
CA THR A 75 -11.28 63.57 31.31
C THR A 75 -12.62 63.55 32.10
N GLN A 76 -12.66 64.20 33.24
CA GLN A 76 -13.88 64.33 34.01
C GLN A 76 -14.72 65.46 33.42
N THR A 77 -15.91 65.11 32.91
CA THR A 77 -16.82 66.01 32.24
C THR A 77 -17.74 66.75 33.19
N ASP A 78 -17.85 66.34 34.46
CA ASP A 78 -18.79 66.91 35.46
C ASP A 78 -18.15 67.97 36.37
N SER A 79 -16.88 68.32 36.11
CA SER A 79 -16.20 69.35 36.91
C SER A 79 -16.09 70.66 36.15
N PHE A 80 -16.43 71.78 36.79
CA PHE A 80 -16.41 73.13 36.23
C PHE A 80 -15.05 73.55 35.64
N THR A 81 -14.01 72.75 35.81
CA THR A 81 -12.64 72.99 35.37
C THR A 81 -12.08 71.79 34.63
N GLY A 82 -12.80 71.11 33.79
CA GLY A 82 -12.37 70.04 32.91
C GLY A 82 -10.96 69.40 33.20
N ASN A 83 -10.80 68.72 34.31
CA ASN A 83 -9.48 68.24 34.73
C ASN A 83 -9.13 66.95 33.94
N THR A 84 -8.05 67.04 33.17
CA THR A 84 -7.56 65.88 32.41
C THR A 84 -6.37 65.25 33.16
N LEU A 85 -6.55 64.04 33.65
CA LEU A 85 -5.50 63.21 34.29
C LEU A 85 -4.90 62.24 33.28
N LYS A 86 -3.58 62.34 33.03
CA LYS A 86 -2.84 61.39 32.28
C LYS A 86 -2.14 60.46 33.22
N ARG A 87 -2.20 59.12 32.93
CA ARG A 87 -1.66 58.14 33.81
C ARG A 87 -1.05 56.98 33.02
N ASP A 88 0.18 56.64 33.36
CA ASP A 88 0.88 55.42 32.90
C ASP A 88 0.88 54.40 34.02
N TYR A 89 0.48 53.18 33.73
CA TYR A 89 0.50 52.10 34.73
C TYR A 89 0.83 50.77 34.08
N ASP A 90 1.52 49.91 34.83
CA ASP A 90 1.89 48.57 34.47
C ASP A 90 1.02 47.57 35.26
N SER A 91 0.44 46.62 34.52
CA SER A 91 -0.34 45.54 35.12
C SER A 91 0.17 44.19 34.64
N TYR A 92 0.17 43.17 35.50
CA TYR A 92 0.44 41.82 35.09
C TYR A 92 -0.52 40.85 35.76
N THR A 93 -0.75 39.70 35.10
CA THR A 93 -1.50 38.58 35.63
C THR A 93 -0.75 37.31 35.32
N SER A 94 -0.42 36.56 36.35
CA SER A 94 0.15 35.21 36.29
C SER A 94 -0.88 34.23 36.81
N THR A 95 -1.34 33.29 35.98
CA THR A 95 -2.42 32.36 36.35
C THR A 95 -1.98 30.94 36.02
N LEU A 96 -1.99 30.06 37.02
CA LEU A 96 -1.96 28.64 36.88
C LEU A 96 -3.38 28.12 37.03
N SER A 97 -3.90 27.43 36.01
CA SER A 97 -5.26 26.88 35.99
C SER A 97 -5.28 25.39 35.70
N LEU A 98 -6.06 24.66 36.47
CA LEU A 98 -6.36 23.26 36.31
C LEU A 98 -7.83 23.10 35.97
N ARG A 99 -8.13 22.34 34.92
CA ARG A 99 -9.49 21.93 34.56
C ARG A 99 -9.53 20.42 34.39
N GLN A 100 -10.36 19.73 35.19
CA GLN A 100 -10.63 18.31 35.09
C GLN A 100 -12.09 18.08 34.73
N PRO A 101 -12.42 17.54 33.53
CA PRO A 101 -13.77 17.10 33.23
C PRO A 101 -14.19 15.97 34.19
N LEU A 102 -15.34 16.11 34.83
CA LEU A 102 -15.93 15.06 35.71
C LEU A 102 -17.10 14.35 35.00
N LEU A 103 -17.89 15.14 34.23
CA LEU A 103 -18.96 14.66 33.38
C LEU A 103 -18.88 15.43 32.06
N ASP A 104 -18.44 14.76 31.01
CA ASP A 104 -18.37 15.32 29.65
C ASP A 104 -18.57 14.19 28.63
N TYR A 105 -19.80 14.07 28.12
CA TYR A 105 -20.15 13.03 27.17
C TYR A 105 -19.47 13.24 25.82
N ALA A 106 -19.20 14.50 25.42
CA ALA A 106 -18.45 14.79 24.20
C ALA A 106 -16.99 14.33 24.29
N ALA A 107 -16.36 14.51 25.47
CA ALA A 107 -15.01 14.01 25.73
C ALA A 107 -14.97 12.47 25.68
N TRP A 108 -15.98 11.79 26.26
CA TRP A 108 -16.10 10.34 26.13
C TRP A 108 -16.28 9.88 24.69
N ALA A 109 -17.14 10.54 23.91
CA ALA A 109 -17.34 10.23 22.50
C ALA A 109 -16.05 10.42 21.67
N ARG A 110 -15.26 11.47 21.94
CA ARG A 110 -13.94 11.69 21.32
C ARG A 110 -12.94 10.58 21.69
N TYR A 111 -12.96 10.12 22.92
CA TYR A 111 -12.13 8.97 23.32
C TYR A 111 -12.49 7.72 22.53
N GLN A 112 -13.77 7.40 22.40
CA GLN A 112 -14.23 6.26 21.62
C GLN A 112 -13.92 6.41 20.12
N GLN A 113 -13.97 7.61 19.57
CA GLN A 113 -13.50 7.91 18.21
C GLN A 113 -12.00 7.63 18.08
N GLY A 114 -11.21 8.05 19.08
CA GLY A 114 -9.76 7.79 19.10
C GLY A 114 -9.47 6.28 19.05
N VAL A 115 -10.15 5.48 19.89
CA VAL A 115 -10.03 4.01 19.87
C VAL A 115 -10.38 3.44 18.49
N ALA A 116 -11.50 3.86 17.89
CA ALA A 116 -11.89 3.37 16.56
C ALA A 116 -10.88 3.80 15.45
N ARG A 117 -10.30 5.00 15.55
CA ARG A 117 -9.26 5.46 14.61
C ARG A 117 -7.96 4.68 14.77
N THR A 118 -7.56 4.34 15.98
CA THR A 118 -6.41 3.47 16.23
C THR A 118 -6.61 2.09 15.61
N LEU A 119 -7.78 1.46 15.83
CA LEU A 119 -8.11 0.19 15.19
C LEU A 119 -8.16 0.30 13.64
N MET A 120 -8.67 1.42 13.12
CA MET A 120 -8.65 1.70 11.68
C MET A 120 -7.22 1.78 11.13
N ALA A 121 -6.29 2.41 11.87
CA ALA A 121 -4.89 2.50 11.51
C ALA A 121 -4.21 1.12 11.49
N ASP A 122 -4.53 0.24 12.45
CA ASP A 122 -4.05 -1.16 12.49
C ASP A 122 -4.49 -1.93 11.24
N GLN A 123 -5.78 -1.84 10.87
CA GLN A 123 -6.29 -2.55 9.70
C GLN A 123 -5.71 -1.98 8.39
N ARG A 124 -5.49 -0.67 8.33
CA ARG A 124 -4.84 -0.02 7.18
C ARG A 124 -3.38 -0.46 7.06
N PHE A 125 -2.64 -0.56 8.15
CA PHE A 125 -1.27 -1.05 8.13
C PHE A 125 -1.20 -2.52 7.69
N ARG A 126 -2.14 -3.35 8.14
CA ARG A 126 -2.26 -4.74 7.67
C ARG A 126 -2.52 -4.80 6.16
N ASP A 127 -3.39 -3.96 5.61
CA ASP A 127 -3.63 -3.86 4.17
C ASP A 127 -2.35 -3.47 3.43
N ARG A 128 -1.60 -2.47 3.92
CA ARG A 128 -0.34 -2.02 3.34
C ARG A 128 0.76 -3.09 3.36
N SER A 129 0.80 -3.90 4.43
CA SER A 129 1.75 -5.02 4.52
C SER A 129 1.43 -6.11 3.50
N GLN A 130 0.17 -6.45 3.31
CA GLN A 130 -0.27 -7.39 2.29
C GLN A 130 -0.08 -6.83 0.87
N ASP A 131 -0.34 -5.54 0.66
CA ASP A 131 -0.11 -4.83 -0.61
C ASP A 131 1.37 -4.85 -1.02
N LEU A 132 2.29 -4.69 -0.09
CA LEU A 132 3.72 -4.80 -0.36
C LEU A 132 4.07 -6.18 -0.95
N MET A 133 3.51 -7.27 -0.41
CA MET A 133 3.71 -8.63 -0.93
C MET A 133 3.25 -8.74 -2.39
N VAL A 134 2.06 -8.19 -2.68
CA VAL A 134 1.49 -8.21 -4.03
C VAL A 134 2.34 -7.38 -4.99
N ARG A 135 2.74 -6.17 -4.61
CA ARG A 135 3.56 -5.29 -5.45
C ARG A 135 4.94 -5.87 -5.72
N LEU A 136 5.58 -6.42 -4.69
CA LEU A 136 6.88 -7.06 -4.84
C LEU A 136 6.81 -8.25 -5.81
N TYR A 137 5.84 -9.15 -5.62
CA TYR A 137 5.66 -10.27 -6.54
C TYR A 137 5.41 -9.79 -7.97
N GLN A 138 4.59 -8.73 -8.14
CA GLN A 138 4.30 -8.17 -9.45
C GLN A 138 5.56 -7.60 -10.12
N ALA A 139 6.36 -6.80 -9.41
CA ALA A 139 7.62 -6.26 -9.92
C ALA A 139 8.61 -7.39 -10.26
N TRP A 140 8.75 -8.39 -9.37
CA TRP A 140 9.56 -9.56 -9.58
C TRP A 140 9.15 -10.37 -10.80
N SER A 141 7.86 -10.69 -10.91
CA SER A 141 7.33 -11.47 -12.03
C SER A 141 7.38 -10.72 -13.35
N ASN A 142 7.18 -9.40 -13.35
CA ASN A 142 7.30 -8.57 -14.54
C ASN A 142 8.74 -8.55 -15.06
N ALA A 143 9.75 -8.42 -14.20
CA ALA A 143 11.16 -8.44 -14.60
C ALA A 143 11.55 -9.80 -15.22
N LEU A 144 11.19 -10.90 -14.58
CA LEU A 144 11.47 -12.25 -15.11
C LEU A 144 10.71 -12.54 -16.40
N LEU A 145 9.44 -12.14 -16.51
CA LEU A 145 8.65 -12.32 -17.73
C LEU A 145 9.22 -11.47 -18.88
N ALA A 146 9.65 -10.23 -18.60
CA ALA A 146 10.28 -9.37 -19.59
C ALA A 146 11.59 -9.98 -20.09
N GLN A 147 12.41 -10.54 -19.21
CA GLN A 147 13.62 -11.27 -19.56
C GLN A 147 13.31 -12.51 -20.44
N GLU A 148 12.32 -13.33 -20.05
CA GLU A 148 11.94 -14.53 -20.81
C GLU A 148 11.45 -14.17 -22.22
N LYS A 149 10.64 -13.10 -22.33
CA LYS A 149 10.19 -12.56 -23.63
C LYS A 149 11.36 -12.07 -24.49
N LEU A 150 12.32 -11.36 -23.91
CA LEU A 150 13.51 -10.90 -24.61
C LEU A 150 14.35 -12.09 -25.13
N GLN A 151 14.56 -13.13 -24.31
CA GLN A 151 15.25 -14.34 -24.72
C GLN A 151 14.54 -15.07 -25.88
N LEU A 152 13.20 -15.08 -25.90
CA LEU A 152 12.42 -15.63 -27.00
C LEU A 152 12.59 -14.81 -28.28
N LEU A 153 12.60 -13.48 -28.20
CA LEU A 153 12.85 -12.60 -29.35
C LEU A 153 14.27 -12.73 -29.87
N ASP A 154 15.28 -12.86 -28.99
CA ASP A 154 16.67 -13.13 -29.39
C ASP A 154 16.81 -14.48 -30.15
N ALA A 155 16.08 -15.51 -29.69
CA ALA A 155 16.06 -16.79 -30.37
C ALA A 155 15.36 -16.71 -31.75
N GLN A 156 14.24 -16.00 -31.83
CA GLN A 156 13.50 -15.75 -33.07
C GLN A 156 14.32 -14.92 -34.05
N GLN A 157 15.03 -13.88 -33.59
CA GLN A 157 15.91 -13.07 -34.41
C GLN A 157 17.02 -13.91 -35.04
N ARG A 158 17.67 -14.78 -34.24
CA ARG A 158 18.71 -15.71 -34.78
C ARG A 158 18.14 -16.64 -35.84
N ALA A 159 16.95 -17.22 -35.61
CA ALA A 159 16.30 -18.09 -36.58
C ALA A 159 16.03 -17.37 -37.91
N TYR A 160 15.51 -16.13 -37.86
CA TYR A 160 15.28 -15.35 -39.08
C TYR A 160 16.57 -14.89 -39.75
N GLN A 161 17.63 -14.62 -38.98
CA GLN A 161 18.94 -14.29 -39.55
C GLN A 161 19.53 -15.48 -40.35
N GLU A 162 19.41 -16.70 -39.79
CA GLU A 162 19.85 -17.94 -40.47
C GLU A 162 19.02 -18.21 -41.72
N GLN A 163 17.69 -18.03 -41.66
CA GLN A 163 16.80 -18.19 -42.79
C GLN A 163 17.09 -17.17 -43.90
N LEU A 164 17.34 -15.89 -43.51
CA LEU A 164 17.71 -14.84 -44.47
C LEU A 164 19.03 -15.17 -45.19
N ALA A 165 20.02 -15.69 -44.44
CA ALA A 165 21.29 -16.08 -45.04
C ALA A 165 21.12 -17.29 -45.97
N LEU A 166 20.23 -18.21 -45.65
CA LEU A 166 19.89 -19.34 -46.54
C LEU A 166 19.19 -18.83 -47.80
N ASN A 167 18.16 -18.01 -47.71
CA ASN A 167 17.39 -17.50 -48.85
C ASN A 167 18.27 -16.67 -49.79
N LYS A 168 19.23 -15.87 -49.28
CA LYS A 168 20.22 -15.15 -50.10
C LYS A 168 21.11 -16.11 -50.86
N ARG A 169 21.55 -17.22 -50.30
CA ARG A 169 22.37 -18.26 -50.98
C ARG A 169 21.56 -18.97 -52.07
N LEU A 170 20.31 -19.35 -51.78
CA LEU A 170 19.43 -19.98 -52.76
C LEU A 170 19.13 -19.04 -53.93
N LEU A 171 18.92 -17.76 -53.70
CA LEU A 171 18.74 -16.75 -54.78
C LEU A 171 19.99 -16.68 -55.69
N LEU A 172 21.18 -16.66 -55.09
CA LEU A 172 22.42 -16.63 -55.86
C LEU A 172 22.66 -17.94 -56.68
N ALA A 173 22.17 -19.06 -56.19
CA ALA A 173 22.20 -20.35 -56.90
C ALA A 173 21.12 -20.49 -57.96
N GLY A 174 20.17 -19.52 -58.06
CA GLY A 174 19.03 -19.61 -58.98
C GLY A 174 17.90 -20.53 -58.52
N GLU A 175 17.95 -21.00 -57.24
CA GLU A 175 16.98 -21.93 -56.63
C GLU A 175 15.98 -21.22 -55.71
N GLY A 176 16.16 -19.93 -55.47
CA GLY A 176 15.30 -19.11 -54.60
C GLY A 176 14.77 -17.87 -55.32
N THR A 177 13.83 -17.17 -54.68
CA THR A 177 13.21 -15.94 -55.22
C THR A 177 13.64 -14.70 -54.45
N LEU A 178 13.60 -13.52 -55.12
CA LEU A 178 13.79 -12.25 -54.46
C LEU A 178 12.71 -11.97 -53.42
N THR A 179 11.50 -12.50 -53.63
CA THR A 179 10.37 -12.39 -52.71
C THR A 179 10.70 -13.04 -51.36
N ASP A 180 11.25 -14.26 -51.35
CA ASP A 180 11.66 -14.98 -50.14
C ASP A 180 12.69 -14.19 -49.30
N VAL A 181 13.66 -13.56 -50.01
CA VAL A 181 14.65 -12.71 -49.34
C VAL A 181 13.99 -11.51 -48.68
N ARG A 182 13.10 -10.81 -49.42
CA ARG A 182 12.44 -9.58 -48.93
C ARG A 182 11.44 -9.85 -47.79
N GLU A 183 10.68 -10.93 -47.84
CA GLU A 183 9.79 -11.36 -46.75
C GLU A 183 10.56 -11.68 -45.50
N THR A 184 11.64 -12.44 -45.60
CA THR A 184 12.47 -12.79 -44.45
C THR A 184 13.19 -11.57 -43.88
N GLU A 185 13.68 -10.67 -44.72
CA GLU A 185 14.30 -9.42 -44.33
C GLU A 185 13.30 -8.52 -43.55
N ALA A 186 12.06 -8.40 -44.04
CA ALA A 186 11.01 -7.66 -43.39
C ALA A 186 10.65 -8.25 -41.99
N ARG A 187 10.58 -9.59 -41.88
CA ARG A 187 10.37 -10.28 -40.59
C ARG A 187 11.53 -10.09 -39.62
N PHE A 188 12.77 -10.19 -40.12
CA PHE A 188 13.96 -9.95 -39.30
C PHE A 188 13.97 -8.52 -38.74
N THR A 189 13.71 -7.50 -39.57
CA THR A 189 13.67 -6.09 -39.13
C THR A 189 12.52 -5.84 -38.11
N LEU A 190 11.36 -6.49 -38.31
CA LEU A 190 10.25 -6.41 -37.37
C LEU A 190 10.62 -6.95 -35.98
N ILE A 191 11.30 -8.11 -35.94
CA ILE A 191 11.75 -8.69 -34.66
C ILE A 191 12.82 -7.81 -34.00
N GLU A 192 13.70 -7.19 -34.78
CA GLU A 192 14.68 -6.24 -34.25
C GLU A 192 14.01 -5.05 -33.56
N ALA A 193 12.95 -4.48 -34.17
CA ALA A 193 12.17 -3.42 -33.53
C ALA A 193 11.47 -3.89 -32.24
N GLN A 194 10.84 -5.08 -32.27
CA GLN A 194 10.20 -5.67 -31.07
C GLN A 194 11.20 -5.98 -29.96
N ARG A 195 12.42 -6.37 -30.31
CA ARG A 195 13.49 -6.62 -29.36
C ARG A 195 13.92 -5.36 -28.63
N ILE A 196 14.05 -4.23 -29.34
CA ILE A 196 14.37 -2.93 -28.74
C ILE A 196 13.28 -2.54 -27.74
N GLU A 197 12.01 -2.60 -28.15
CA GLU A 197 10.87 -2.32 -27.26
C GLU A 197 10.87 -3.23 -26.02
N GLN A 198 11.18 -4.52 -26.21
CA GLN A 198 11.21 -5.47 -25.09
C GLN A 198 12.40 -5.24 -24.14
N GLN A 199 13.54 -4.73 -24.66
CA GLN A 199 14.66 -4.31 -23.82
C GLN A 199 14.25 -3.12 -22.94
N ASP A 200 13.58 -2.11 -23.49
CA ASP A 200 13.08 -0.98 -22.72
C ASP A 200 12.08 -1.42 -21.63
N ASN A 201 11.21 -2.38 -21.94
CA ASN A 201 10.29 -2.98 -20.97
C ASN A 201 11.02 -3.73 -19.85
N LEU A 202 12.11 -4.42 -20.16
CA LEU A 202 12.94 -5.10 -19.18
C LEU A 202 13.63 -4.10 -18.25
N ASP A 203 14.21 -3.05 -18.80
CA ASP A 203 14.91 -2.01 -18.05
C ASP A 203 13.95 -1.27 -17.11
N ALA A 204 12.72 -0.99 -17.57
CA ALA A 204 11.67 -0.41 -16.75
C ALA A 204 11.27 -1.36 -15.59
N ALA A 205 11.09 -2.65 -15.87
CA ALA A 205 10.72 -3.64 -14.85
C ALA A 205 11.83 -3.87 -13.81
N ILE A 206 13.10 -3.81 -14.21
CA ILE A 206 14.25 -3.84 -13.29
C ILE A 206 14.24 -2.61 -12.40
N THR A 207 14.04 -1.42 -12.98
CA THR A 207 13.98 -0.16 -12.24
C THR A 207 12.86 -0.17 -11.19
N ASP A 208 11.68 -0.72 -11.51
CA ASP A 208 10.59 -0.86 -10.55
C ASP A 208 10.98 -1.76 -9.37
N LEU A 209 11.68 -2.87 -9.64
CA LEU A 209 12.15 -3.77 -8.59
C LEU A 209 13.28 -3.15 -7.76
N GLU A 210 14.23 -2.43 -8.39
CA GLU A 210 15.28 -1.67 -7.71
C GLU A 210 14.72 -0.59 -6.79
N ASN A 211 13.68 0.13 -7.21
CA ASN A 211 12.99 1.12 -6.40
C ASN A 211 12.37 0.52 -5.12
N MET A 212 11.92 -0.73 -5.19
CA MET A 212 11.37 -1.42 -4.02
C MET A 212 12.45 -1.99 -3.11
N THR A 213 13.52 -2.58 -3.69
CA THR A 213 14.59 -3.26 -2.93
C THR A 213 15.67 -2.29 -2.45
N GLY A 214 15.79 -1.12 -3.08
CA GLY A 214 16.80 -0.12 -2.77
C GLY A 214 18.22 -0.49 -3.19
N THR A 215 18.38 -1.50 -4.05
CA THR A 215 19.68 -2.00 -4.52
C THR A 215 19.66 -2.16 -6.04
N ALA A 216 20.79 -1.86 -6.70
CA ALA A 216 20.96 -2.15 -8.11
C ALA A 216 20.95 -3.67 -8.33
N LEU A 217 20.20 -4.12 -9.35
CA LEU A 217 19.95 -5.53 -9.61
C LEU A 217 20.48 -5.92 -11.00
N ASP A 218 21.20 -7.02 -11.05
CA ASP A 218 21.49 -7.71 -12.30
C ASP A 218 20.41 -8.77 -12.52
N ILE A 219 19.63 -8.66 -13.60
CA ILE A 219 18.56 -9.58 -13.95
C ILE A 219 19.05 -11.04 -14.06
N THR A 220 20.32 -11.26 -14.41
CA THR A 220 20.92 -12.60 -14.52
C THR A 220 21.08 -13.28 -13.17
N THR A 221 21.02 -12.53 -12.09
CA THR A 221 21.11 -13.05 -10.71
C THR A 221 19.77 -13.47 -10.13
N LEU A 222 18.64 -13.09 -10.76
CA LEU A 222 17.31 -13.48 -10.29
C LEU A 222 17.04 -14.95 -10.60
N TYR A 223 16.49 -15.65 -9.62
CA TYR A 223 16.07 -17.05 -9.84
C TYR A 223 14.88 -17.11 -10.81
N PRO A 224 15.01 -17.87 -11.93
CA PRO A 224 13.91 -18.05 -12.86
C PRO A 224 12.80 -18.92 -12.26
N MET A 225 11.60 -18.85 -12.83
CA MET A 225 10.50 -19.71 -12.43
C MET A 225 10.75 -21.17 -12.81
N MET A 226 10.78 -22.06 -11.83
CA MET A 226 11.00 -23.51 -11.98
C MET A 226 9.67 -24.29 -11.97
N LEU A 227 8.74 -23.93 -12.86
CA LEU A 227 7.44 -24.60 -12.97
C LEU A 227 7.58 -25.91 -13.76
N THR A 228 8.24 -26.93 -13.17
CA THR A 228 8.38 -28.26 -13.77
C THR A 228 7.11 -29.11 -13.62
N GLN A 229 6.33 -28.89 -12.56
CA GLN A 229 5.04 -29.53 -12.34
C GLN A 229 4.07 -28.46 -11.84
N LEU A 230 2.91 -28.34 -12.52
CA LEU A 230 1.80 -27.57 -11.98
C LEU A 230 1.40 -28.21 -10.64
N PRO A 231 1.29 -27.44 -9.55
CA PRO A 231 0.67 -27.99 -8.37
C PRO A 231 -0.67 -28.53 -8.79
N SER A 232 -0.95 -29.78 -8.41
CA SER A 232 -2.31 -30.26 -8.53
C SER A 232 -3.20 -29.22 -7.85
N ALA A 233 -4.36 -28.96 -8.42
CA ALA A 233 -5.34 -27.99 -7.89
C ALA A 233 -5.86 -28.39 -6.48
N GLU A 234 -5.02 -28.99 -5.64
CA GLU A 234 -5.33 -29.40 -4.26
C GLU A 234 -5.54 -28.22 -3.32
N SER A 235 -5.05 -27.02 -3.70
CA SER A 235 -5.47 -25.78 -3.05
C SER A 235 -6.96 -25.45 -3.28
N GLY A 236 -7.62 -26.17 -4.19
CA GLY A 236 -9.02 -25.99 -4.60
C GLY A 236 -10.06 -26.68 -3.71
N LYS A 237 -9.76 -27.00 -2.45
CA LYS A 237 -10.77 -27.57 -1.54
C LYS A 237 -11.81 -26.53 -1.08
N GLN A 238 -11.52 -25.23 -1.23
CA GLN A 238 -12.42 -24.16 -0.81
C GLN A 238 -13.32 -23.73 -1.98
N THR A 239 -14.63 -23.73 -1.73
CA THR A 239 -15.62 -23.21 -2.67
C THR A 239 -15.59 -21.69 -2.73
N LEU A 240 -16.12 -21.10 -3.80
CA LEU A 240 -16.27 -19.65 -3.90
C LEU A 240 -17.05 -19.07 -2.71
N ALA A 241 -18.04 -19.79 -2.17
CA ALA A 241 -18.80 -19.37 -1.00
C ALA A 241 -17.89 -19.23 0.23
N GLN A 242 -17.05 -20.23 0.51
CA GLN A 242 -16.10 -20.19 1.61
C GLN A 242 -15.07 -19.05 1.47
N TRP A 243 -14.56 -18.80 0.25
CA TRP A 243 -13.70 -17.66 -0.02
C TRP A 243 -14.40 -16.32 0.21
N ARG A 244 -15.70 -16.21 -0.13
CA ARG A 244 -16.50 -15.00 0.15
C ARG A 244 -16.67 -14.75 1.63
N ASP A 245 -16.92 -15.80 2.41
CA ASP A 245 -17.05 -15.70 3.88
C ASP A 245 -15.73 -15.23 4.51
N LEU A 246 -14.59 -15.80 4.07
CA LEU A 246 -13.27 -15.36 4.49
C LEU A 246 -13.02 -13.89 4.14
N ALA A 247 -13.34 -13.47 2.91
CA ALA A 247 -13.15 -12.09 2.49
C ALA A 247 -13.97 -11.11 3.32
N VAL A 248 -15.25 -11.44 3.56
CA VAL A 248 -16.11 -10.60 4.41
C VAL A 248 -15.58 -10.50 5.83
N GLN A 249 -14.99 -11.56 6.38
CA GLN A 249 -14.50 -11.57 7.76
C GLN A 249 -13.10 -10.95 7.91
N HIS A 250 -12.19 -11.24 6.99
CA HIS A 250 -10.76 -11.01 7.17
C HIS A 250 -10.14 -9.95 6.25
N ASN A 251 -10.85 -9.47 5.21
CA ASN A 251 -10.28 -8.47 4.32
C ASN A 251 -9.96 -7.16 5.06
N ALA A 252 -8.70 -6.71 4.97
CA ALA A 252 -8.21 -5.56 5.73
C ALA A 252 -8.86 -4.24 5.28
N LYS A 253 -9.17 -4.08 3.99
CA LYS A 253 -9.88 -2.89 3.47
C LYS A 253 -11.30 -2.81 4.02
N LEU A 254 -12.00 -3.92 4.08
CA LEU A 254 -13.34 -3.98 4.68
C LEU A 254 -13.30 -3.73 6.19
N ALA A 255 -12.30 -4.25 6.88
CA ALA A 255 -12.09 -3.97 8.30
C ALA A 255 -11.83 -2.48 8.54
N THR A 256 -10.98 -1.83 7.75
CA THR A 256 -10.74 -0.38 7.80
C THR A 256 -12.04 0.41 7.63
N GLN A 257 -12.90 0.05 6.68
CA GLN A 257 -14.18 0.72 6.47
C GLN A 257 -15.16 0.52 7.62
N ARG A 258 -15.15 -0.66 8.27
CA ARG A 258 -15.98 -0.90 9.48
C ARG A 258 -15.56 -0.03 10.64
N GLU A 259 -14.26 0.14 10.86
CA GLU A 259 -13.77 1.04 11.90
C GLU A 259 -14.07 2.51 11.54
N GLY A 260 -14.00 2.90 10.25
CA GLY A 260 -14.46 4.19 9.78
C GLY A 260 -15.95 4.45 10.07
N LEU A 261 -16.78 3.42 9.90
CA LEU A 261 -18.20 3.49 10.26
C LEU A 261 -18.38 3.66 11.78
N ALA A 262 -17.55 3.02 12.62
CA ALA A 262 -17.57 3.20 14.07
C ALA A 262 -17.18 4.64 14.45
N VAL A 263 -16.19 5.26 13.78
CA VAL A 263 -15.83 6.68 13.95
C VAL A 263 -17.02 7.58 13.66
N SER A 264 -17.72 7.37 12.54
CA SER A 264 -18.91 8.15 12.16
C SER A 264 -20.06 7.97 13.15
N ARG A 265 -20.24 6.78 13.73
CA ARG A 265 -21.21 6.52 14.78
C ARG A 265 -20.93 7.34 16.04
N TYR A 266 -19.69 7.38 16.50
CA TYR A 266 -19.32 8.18 17.66
C TYR A 266 -19.37 9.69 17.37
N GLU A 267 -19.31 10.13 16.10
CA GLU A 267 -19.55 11.51 15.72
C GLU A 267 -21.00 11.93 15.99
N ILE A 268 -21.98 11.04 15.78
CA ILE A 268 -23.37 11.28 16.17
C ILE A 268 -23.46 11.49 17.69
N GLU A 269 -22.80 10.63 18.48
CA GLU A 269 -22.80 10.74 19.93
C GLU A 269 -22.11 12.03 20.41
N ARG A 270 -21.01 12.40 19.76
CA ARG A 270 -20.33 13.69 20.02
C ARG A 270 -21.23 14.88 19.76
N SER A 271 -21.95 14.86 18.63
CA SER A 271 -22.90 15.92 18.28
C SER A 271 -24.08 15.98 19.26
N ARG A 272 -24.59 14.81 19.67
CA ARG A 272 -25.67 14.69 20.68
C ARG A 272 -25.25 15.27 22.03
N ALA A 273 -23.98 15.18 22.38
CA ALA A 273 -23.44 15.72 23.63
C ALA A 273 -23.66 17.22 23.79
N GLY A 274 -23.87 17.98 22.68
CA GLY A 274 -24.22 19.37 22.71
C GLY A 274 -25.55 19.70 23.41
N HIS A 275 -26.40 18.73 23.68
CA HIS A 275 -27.60 18.85 24.51
C HIS A 275 -27.40 18.45 25.97
N LEU A 276 -26.28 17.87 26.32
CA LEU A 276 -26.02 17.29 27.65
C LEU A 276 -25.23 18.26 28.52
N PRO A 277 -25.49 18.24 29.87
CA PRO A 277 -24.71 19.05 30.78
C PRO A 277 -23.25 18.56 30.87
N THR A 278 -22.34 19.52 31.10
CA THR A 278 -20.95 19.23 31.43
C THR A 278 -20.61 19.69 32.84
N LEU A 279 -19.86 18.87 33.58
CA LEU A 279 -19.37 19.18 34.92
C LEU A 279 -17.85 19.10 34.93
N SER A 280 -17.19 20.16 35.41
CA SER A 280 -15.73 20.20 35.52
C SER A 280 -15.33 20.65 36.93
N LEU A 281 -14.29 20.07 37.47
CA LEU A 281 -13.52 20.61 38.55
C LEU A 281 -12.57 21.66 38.01
N VAL A 282 -12.60 22.87 38.56
CA VAL A 282 -11.69 23.95 38.17
C VAL A 282 -10.92 24.41 39.41
N ALA A 283 -9.61 24.59 39.27
CA ALA A 283 -8.76 25.16 40.29
C ALA A 283 -7.86 26.20 39.64
N SER A 284 -7.62 27.31 40.32
CA SER A 284 -6.69 28.31 39.81
C SER A 284 -5.92 29.00 40.94
N SER A 285 -4.65 29.29 40.64
CA SER A 285 -3.81 30.17 41.47
C SER A 285 -3.40 31.34 40.60
N ARG A 286 -3.85 32.53 40.98
CA ARG A 286 -3.63 33.79 40.25
C ARG A 286 -2.86 34.77 41.12
N ASN A 287 -1.74 35.26 40.59
CA ASN A 287 -1.01 36.37 41.14
C ASN A 287 -1.09 37.54 40.13
N SER A 288 -1.65 38.65 40.57
CA SER A 288 -1.81 39.82 39.69
C SER A 288 -1.44 41.09 40.41
N ARG A 289 -0.82 41.98 39.65
CA ARG A 289 -0.72 43.40 40.01
C ARG A 289 -1.69 44.14 39.11
N SER A 290 -2.70 44.68 39.75
CA SER A 290 -3.70 45.52 39.08
C SER A 290 -3.43 46.97 39.41
N GLU A 291 -2.98 47.72 38.41
CA GLU A 291 -3.04 49.16 38.44
C GLU A 291 -4.13 49.57 37.47
N SER A 292 -4.96 50.46 37.86
CA SER A 292 -6.02 51.03 37.04
C SER A 292 -6.12 52.54 37.31
N GLU A 293 -7.02 53.19 36.64
CA GLU A 293 -7.27 54.60 36.82
C GLU A 293 -7.64 54.98 38.26
N TYR A 294 -8.18 54.02 39.02
CA TYR A 294 -8.67 54.21 40.39
C TYR A 294 -7.87 53.43 41.44
N ASN A 295 -7.13 52.39 41.09
CA ASN A 295 -6.43 51.54 42.04
C ASN A 295 -4.92 51.67 41.85
N TYR A 296 -4.19 51.95 42.94
CA TYR A 296 -2.75 52.05 42.93
C TYR A 296 -2.12 50.86 43.60
N ASN A 297 -1.15 50.25 42.93
CA ASN A 297 -0.15 49.31 43.50
C ASN A 297 -0.78 48.13 44.26
N GLN A 298 -1.96 47.65 43.86
CA GLN A 298 -2.63 46.55 44.48
C GLN A 298 -2.10 45.23 43.91
N LYS A 299 -1.64 44.32 44.79
CA LYS A 299 -1.29 42.97 44.46
C LYS A 299 -2.34 42.02 44.99
N TYR A 300 -2.76 41.09 44.14
CA TYR A 300 -3.73 40.07 44.52
C TYR A 300 -3.08 38.69 44.36
N ASP A 301 -3.17 37.87 45.39
CA ASP A 301 -2.86 36.45 45.36
C ASP A 301 -4.16 35.71 45.66
N THR A 302 -4.72 35.08 44.65
CA THR A 302 -6.04 34.45 44.73
C THR A 302 -5.92 32.98 44.35
N GLN A 303 -6.35 32.12 45.26
CA GLN A 303 -6.47 30.67 45.05
C GLN A 303 -7.97 30.31 45.07
N SER A 304 -8.41 29.57 44.02
CA SER A 304 -9.81 29.17 43.92
C SER A 304 -9.89 27.71 43.50
N VAL A 305 -10.84 26.97 44.11
CA VAL A 305 -11.22 25.62 43.68
C VAL A 305 -12.73 25.58 43.67
N GLY A 306 -13.31 25.06 42.61
CA GLY A 306 -14.75 25.01 42.43
C GLY A 306 -15.22 23.99 41.41
N LEU A 307 -16.50 23.77 41.39
CA LEU A 307 -17.18 22.95 40.40
C LEU A 307 -17.89 23.89 39.43
N GLN A 308 -17.69 23.65 38.12
CA GLN A 308 -18.36 24.38 37.06
C GLN A 308 -19.33 23.43 36.34
N LEU A 309 -20.63 23.68 36.52
CA LEU A 309 -21.70 23.02 35.75
C LEU A 309 -22.15 23.94 34.62
N ASN A 310 -22.13 23.41 33.40
CA ASN A 310 -22.67 24.12 32.23
C ASN A 310 -23.80 23.27 31.62
N VAL A 311 -25.00 23.86 31.53
CA VAL A 311 -26.21 23.22 30.96
C VAL A 311 -26.68 24.05 29.77
N PRO A 312 -26.47 23.58 28.53
CA PRO A 312 -26.94 24.29 27.35
C PRO A 312 -28.47 24.13 27.25
N LEU A 313 -29.20 25.27 27.40
CA LEU A 313 -30.67 25.24 27.33
C LEU A 313 -31.18 25.37 25.89
N TYR A 314 -30.55 26.25 25.11
CA TYR A 314 -30.90 26.49 23.71
C TYR A 314 -29.69 27.01 22.93
N ALA A 315 -29.40 26.38 21.79
CA ALA A 315 -28.26 26.71 20.92
C ALA A 315 -28.70 27.09 19.50
N GLY A 316 -29.87 27.75 19.34
CA GLY A 316 -30.34 28.20 18.02
C GLY A 316 -30.59 27.08 16.99
N GLY A 317 -30.79 25.83 17.45
CA GLY A 317 -31.00 24.67 16.58
C GLY A 317 -29.72 24.06 16.01
N SER A 318 -28.52 24.61 16.31
CA SER A 318 -27.23 24.12 15.75
C SER A 318 -26.91 22.69 16.15
N VAL A 319 -27.17 22.30 17.41
CA VAL A 319 -26.92 20.92 17.89
C VAL A 319 -27.77 19.89 17.13
N SER A 320 -29.07 20.20 16.94
CA SER A 320 -29.96 19.30 16.18
C SER A 320 -29.57 19.24 14.69
N ALA A 321 -29.06 20.32 14.11
CA ALA A 321 -28.55 20.36 12.75
C ALA A 321 -27.26 19.50 12.63
N SER A 322 -26.31 19.64 13.57
CA SER A 322 -25.08 18.83 13.62
C SER A 322 -25.36 17.34 13.81
N MET A 323 -26.38 16.97 14.62
CA MET A 323 -26.80 15.60 14.75
C MET A 323 -27.36 15.04 13.42
N ARG A 324 -28.19 15.80 12.70
CA ARG A 324 -28.70 15.37 11.39
C ARG A 324 -27.58 15.25 10.36
N GLN A 325 -26.63 16.17 10.37
CA GLN A 325 -25.44 16.11 9.51
C GLN A 325 -24.64 14.83 9.82
N ALA A 326 -24.27 14.59 11.07
CA ALA A 326 -23.51 13.41 11.47
C ALA A 326 -24.27 12.09 11.16
N ALA A 327 -25.61 12.08 11.27
CA ALA A 327 -26.43 10.95 10.89
C ALA A 327 -26.40 10.70 9.37
N ALA A 328 -26.39 11.74 8.54
CA ALA A 328 -26.24 11.61 7.09
C ALA A 328 -24.84 11.11 6.71
N GLU A 329 -23.78 11.60 7.36
CA GLU A 329 -22.39 11.13 7.16
C GLU A 329 -22.22 9.67 7.58
N TYR A 330 -22.89 9.21 8.64
CA TYR A 330 -22.94 7.79 9.02
C TYR A 330 -23.62 6.94 7.93
N GLN A 331 -24.75 7.38 7.38
CA GLN A 331 -25.41 6.69 6.28
C GLN A 331 -24.55 6.64 5.01
N GLN A 332 -23.83 7.71 4.73
CA GLN A 332 -22.84 7.76 3.65
C GLN A 332 -21.77 6.70 3.88
N SER A 333 -21.12 6.65 5.06
CA SER A 333 -20.10 5.66 5.41
C SER A 333 -20.62 4.22 5.32
N GLN A 334 -21.89 4.00 5.66
CA GLN A 334 -22.53 2.69 5.52
C GLN A 334 -22.68 2.29 4.04
N ALA A 335 -23.13 3.22 3.18
CA ALA A 335 -23.23 2.98 1.75
C ALA A 335 -21.86 2.74 1.09
N GLU A 336 -20.82 3.43 1.53
CA GLU A 336 -19.42 3.23 1.10
C GLU A 336 -18.91 1.84 1.50
N LEU A 337 -19.22 1.37 2.71
CA LEU A 337 -18.89 0.00 3.14
C LEU A 337 -19.60 -1.05 2.28
N ASP A 338 -20.88 -0.84 1.95
CA ASP A 338 -21.63 -1.73 1.09
C ASP A 338 -21.06 -1.78 -0.34
N ASP A 339 -20.68 -0.62 -0.90
CA ASP A 339 -20.03 -0.52 -2.21
C ASP A 339 -18.67 -1.21 -2.21
N GLN A 340 -17.83 -0.93 -1.20
CA GLN A 340 -16.53 -1.60 -1.07
C GLN A 340 -16.67 -3.11 -0.91
N THR A 341 -17.69 -3.58 -0.18
CA THR A 341 -17.97 -5.01 -0.02
C THR A 341 -18.29 -5.65 -1.38
N LYS A 342 -19.16 -5.01 -2.17
CA LYS A 342 -19.51 -5.51 -3.53
C LYS A 342 -18.29 -5.54 -4.44
N LYS A 343 -17.44 -4.49 -4.43
CA LYS A 343 -16.20 -4.43 -5.21
C LYS A 343 -15.26 -5.56 -4.81
N THR A 344 -15.01 -5.73 -3.50
CA THR A 344 -14.14 -6.80 -2.99
C THR A 344 -14.64 -8.19 -3.39
N LEU A 345 -15.96 -8.45 -3.32
CA LEU A 345 -16.52 -9.75 -3.70
C LEU A 345 -16.48 -9.97 -5.22
N ALA A 346 -16.58 -8.93 -6.03
CA ALA A 346 -16.44 -9.03 -7.49
C ALA A 346 -14.96 -9.33 -7.87
N GLU A 347 -14.01 -8.65 -7.25
CA GLU A 347 -12.58 -8.91 -7.43
C GLU A 347 -12.21 -10.33 -6.98
N LEU A 348 -12.71 -10.78 -5.83
CA LEU A 348 -12.52 -12.14 -5.33
C LEU A 348 -13.00 -13.18 -6.36
N LYS A 349 -14.20 -13.01 -6.92
CA LYS A 349 -14.73 -13.90 -7.96
C LYS A 349 -13.85 -13.91 -9.20
N LYS A 350 -13.33 -12.74 -9.62
CA LYS A 350 -12.39 -12.62 -10.74
C LYS A 350 -11.13 -13.44 -10.49
N TYR A 351 -10.46 -13.26 -9.34
CA TYR A 351 -9.22 -13.97 -9.03
C TYR A 351 -9.44 -15.45 -8.76
N TYR A 352 -10.55 -15.83 -8.15
CA TYR A 352 -10.95 -17.23 -8.00
C TYR A 352 -11.09 -17.94 -9.36
N ASN A 353 -11.73 -17.31 -10.33
CA ASN A 353 -11.88 -17.87 -11.67
C ASN A 353 -10.53 -17.93 -12.41
N LEU A 354 -9.69 -16.88 -12.31
CA LEU A 354 -8.37 -16.85 -12.92
C LEU A 354 -7.47 -17.95 -12.35
N TYR A 355 -7.51 -18.16 -11.04
CA TYR A 355 -6.73 -19.21 -10.38
C TYR A 355 -7.21 -20.60 -10.77
N ASN A 356 -8.50 -20.89 -10.67
CA ASN A 356 -9.03 -22.23 -10.97
C ASN A 356 -8.87 -22.61 -12.44
N ASN A 357 -9.03 -21.66 -13.37
CA ASN A 357 -8.91 -21.91 -14.81
C ASN A 357 -7.44 -21.85 -15.29
N GLY A 358 -6.54 -21.29 -14.48
CA GLY A 358 -5.16 -21.02 -14.88
C GLY A 358 -4.37 -22.30 -15.21
N SER A 359 -4.52 -23.37 -14.43
CA SER A 359 -3.83 -24.64 -14.70
C SER A 359 -4.26 -25.24 -16.03
N ALA A 360 -5.55 -25.21 -16.36
CA ALA A 360 -6.06 -25.66 -17.66
C ALA A 360 -5.54 -24.77 -18.81
N LYS A 361 -5.48 -23.45 -18.61
CA LYS A 361 -4.93 -22.49 -19.58
C LYS A 361 -3.43 -22.78 -19.83
N ILE A 362 -2.64 -23.00 -18.79
CA ILE A 362 -1.20 -23.34 -18.91
C ILE A 362 -1.05 -24.64 -19.71
N LYS A 363 -1.82 -25.69 -19.37
CA LYS A 363 -1.77 -26.97 -20.10
C LYS A 363 -2.13 -26.81 -21.58
N ALA A 364 -3.16 -26.00 -21.88
CA ALA A 364 -3.53 -25.72 -23.27
C ALA A 364 -2.41 -25.03 -24.04
N TRP A 365 -1.76 -24.01 -23.45
CA TRP A 365 -0.64 -23.33 -24.08
C TRP A 365 0.62 -24.21 -24.20
N GLN A 366 0.86 -25.13 -23.24
CA GLN A 366 1.94 -26.13 -23.37
C GLN A 366 1.72 -27.04 -24.58
N MET A 367 0.49 -27.55 -24.76
CA MET A 367 0.13 -28.37 -25.92
C MET A 367 0.24 -27.58 -27.23
N THR A 368 -0.24 -26.31 -27.23
CA THR A 368 -0.14 -25.43 -28.40
C THR A 368 1.32 -25.19 -28.79
N ALA A 369 2.19 -24.89 -27.82
CA ALA A 369 3.62 -24.64 -28.08
C ALA A 369 4.33 -25.91 -28.62
N SER A 370 3.99 -27.10 -28.08
CA SER A 370 4.53 -28.39 -28.57
C SER A 370 4.07 -28.68 -30.01
N SER A 371 2.77 -28.56 -30.27
CA SER A 371 2.22 -28.83 -31.61
C SER A 371 2.71 -27.79 -32.65
N ALA A 372 2.86 -26.52 -32.24
CA ALA A 372 3.42 -25.50 -33.13
C ALA A 372 4.90 -25.77 -33.45
N GLN A 373 5.68 -26.29 -32.49
CA GLN A 373 7.06 -26.69 -32.74
C GLN A 373 7.14 -27.85 -33.76
N GLU A 374 6.30 -28.86 -33.62
CA GLU A 374 6.18 -29.95 -34.59
C GLU A 374 5.76 -29.46 -35.96
N ALA A 375 4.82 -28.49 -36.02
CA ALA A 375 4.42 -27.86 -37.26
C ALA A 375 5.57 -27.10 -37.95
N VAL A 376 6.43 -26.37 -37.20
CA VAL A 376 7.64 -25.75 -37.76
C VAL A 376 8.53 -26.77 -38.40
N ASN A 377 8.81 -27.91 -37.70
CA ASN A 377 9.68 -28.99 -38.21
C ASN A 377 9.10 -29.64 -39.49
N ALA A 378 7.79 -29.93 -39.49
CA ALA A 378 7.10 -30.51 -40.65
C ALA A 378 7.09 -29.53 -41.84
N THR A 379 6.82 -28.26 -41.60
CA THR A 379 6.78 -27.21 -42.64
C THR A 379 8.17 -27.02 -43.27
N ARG A 380 9.25 -27.05 -42.47
CA ARG A 380 10.61 -26.98 -42.98
C ARG A 380 10.95 -28.17 -43.92
N LEU A 381 10.50 -29.38 -43.57
CA LEU A 381 10.68 -30.56 -44.44
C LEU A 381 9.85 -30.44 -45.73
N SER A 382 8.60 -29.99 -45.65
CA SER A 382 7.74 -29.77 -46.83
C SER A 382 8.27 -28.70 -47.77
N VAL A 383 8.87 -27.61 -47.25
CA VAL A 383 9.53 -26.58 -48.06
C VAL A 383 10.78 -27.15 -48.73
N ALA A 384 11.60 -27.94 -48.01
CA ALA A 384 12.75 -28.63 -48.59
C ALA A 384 12.36 -29.63 -49.67
N GLY A 385 11.18 -30.23 -49.59
CA GLY A 385 10.57 -31.10 -50.62
C GLY A 385 9.89 -30.35 -51.79
N GLY A 386 9.83 -29.03 -51.74
CA GLY A 386 9.18 -28.20 -52.77
C GLY A 386 7.65 -28.20 -52.73
N GLU A 387 7.03 -28.70 -51.66
CA GLU A 387 5.56 -28.78 -51.50
C GLU A 387 5.00 -27.48 -50.90
N ARG A 388 5.80 -26.69 -50.18
CA ARG A 388 5.44 -25.46 -49.52
C ARG A 388 6.43 -24.33 -49.81
N ILE A 389 6.08 -23.10 -49.48
CA ILE A 389 6.89 -21.89 -49.71
C ILE A 389 7.55 -21.42 -48.41
N ASN A 390 8.61 -20.61 -48.55
CA ASN A 390 9.34 -20.02 -47.42
C ASN A 390 8.44 -19.26 -46.42
N LEU A 391 7.41 -18.55 -46.91
CA LEU A 391 6.46 -17.82 -46.07
C LEU A 391 5.79 -18.74 -45.04
N ASP A 392 5.48 -20.01 -45.39
CA ASP A 392 4.88 -20.96 -44.48
C ASP A 392 5.78 -21.30 -43.27
N ILE A 393 7.09 -21.34 -43.45
CA ILE A 393 8.07 -21.50 -42.36
C ILE A 393 7.99 -20.31 -41.43
N LEU A 394 8.05 -19.09 -42.00
CA LEU A 394 8.02 -17.84 -41.19
C LEU A 394 6.74 -17.72 -40.37
N LEU A 395 5.59 -18.11 -40.92
CA LEU A 395 4.31 -18.10 -40.21
C LEU A 395 4.27 -19.17 -39.10
N ALA A 396 4.71 -20.41 -39.38
CA ALA A 396 4.78 -21.47 -38.39
C ALA A 396 5.72 -21.12 -37.22
N GLU A 397 6.87 -20.50 -37.49
CA GLU A 397 7.80 -20.00 -36.46
C GLU A 397 7.16 -18.88 -35.63
N GLN A 398 6.47 -17.94 -36.26
CA GLN A 398 5.76 -16.88 -35.57
C GLN A 398 4.72 -17.46 -34.60
N ASP A 399 3.93 -18.44 -35.02
CA ASP A 399 2.92 -19.11 -34.19
C ASP A 399 3.56 -19.85 -33.00
N TRP A 400 4.69 -20.51 -33.22
CA TRP A 400 5.43 -21.20 -32.16
C TRP A 400 5.99 -20.22 -31.12
N TYR A 401 6.63 -19.11 -31.52
CA TYR A 401 7.13 -18.11 -30.60
C TYR A 401 5.99 -17.38 -29.87
N ASN A 402 4.86 -17.13 -30.54
CA ASN A 402 3.66 -16.59 -29.91
C ASN A 402 3.13 -17.54 -28.82
N ALA A 403 2.99 -18.84 -29.13
CA ALA A 403 2.53 -19.84 -28.16
C ALA A 403 3.46 -19.93 -26.93
N ARG A 404 4.77 -19.79 -27.12
CA ARG A 404 5.74 -19.77 -26.02
C ARG A 404 5.62 -18.53 -25.15
N ARG A 405 5.40 -17.35 -25.73
CA ARG A 405 5.16 -16.12 -24.98
C ARG A 405 3.87 -16.21 -24.15
N GLU A 406 2.79 -16.68 -24.75
CA GLU A 406 1.52 -16.88 -24.07
C GLU A 406 1.62 -17.90 -22.92
N LEU A 407 2.41 -18.96 -23.11
CA LEU A 407 2.68 -19.93 -22.07
C LEU A 407 3.42 -19.29 -20.88
N ALA A 408 4.46 -18.48 -21.14
CA ALA A 408 5.18 -17.75 -20.10
C ALA A 408 4.23 -16.82 -19.33
N GLU A 409 3.46 -16.00 -20.04
CA GLU A 409 2.47 -15.11 -19.41
C GLU A 409 1.42 -15.87 -18.57
N ALA A 410 0.94 -16.99 -19.07
CA ALA A 410 -0.05 -17.81 -18.36
C ALA A 410 0.49 -18.34 -17.01
N LYS A 411 1.77 -18.72 -16.95
CA LYS A 411 2.41 -19.21 -15.71
C LYS A 411 2.50 -18.10 -14.65
N TYR A 412 3.05 -16.93 -14.99
CA TYR A 412 3.17 -15.81 -14.06
C TYR A 412 1.80 -15.27 -13.63
N SER A 413 0.85 -15.14 -14.57
CA SER A 413 -0.52 -14.69 -14.27
C SER A 413 -1.27 -15.64 -13.34
N TRP A 414 -1.01 -16.93 -13.41
CA TRP A 414 -1.64 -17.92 -12.54
C TRP A 414 -1.17 -17.77 -11.09
N LEU A 415 0.14 -17.62 -10.85
CA LEU A 415 0.68 -17.35 -9.51
C LEU A 415 0.20 -16.00 -8.96
N GLN A 416 0.13 -15.00 -9.84
CA GLN A 416 -0.43 -13.70 -9.46
C GLN A 416 -1.91 -13.81 -9.03
N ALA A 417 -2.70 -14.61 -9.76
CA ALA A 417 -4.10 -14.83 -9.41
C ALA A 417 -4.25 -15.55 -8.05
N TRP A 418 -3.37 -16.49 -7.73
CA TRP A 418 -3.32 -17.15 -6.42
C TRP A 418 -3.04 -16.15 -5.30
N LEU A 419 -2.03 -15.28 -5.49
CA LEU A 419 -1.66 -14.26 -4.51
C LEU A 419 -2.79 -13.24 -4.29
N LEU A 420 -3.37 -12.75 -5.39
CA LEU A 420 -4.47 -11.77 -5.34
C LEU A 420 -5.75 -12.36 -4.76
N LEU A 421 -6.01 -13.65 -4.96
CA LEU A 421 -7.14 -14.34 -4.31
C LEU A 421 -6.99 -14.33 -2.78
N ARG A 422 -5.81 -14.67 -2.27
CA ARG A 422 -5.50 -14.66 -0.82
C ARG A 422 -5.51 -13.24 -0.25
N TYR A 423 -4.95 -12.28 -0.99
CA TYR A 423 -5.00 -10.86 -0.61
C TYR A 423 -6.44 -10.36 -0.49
N THR A 424 -7.26 -10.61 -1.51
CA THR A 424 -8.67 -10.17 -1.51
C THR A 424 -9.49 -10.89 -0.44
N ALA A 425 -9.15 -12.14 -0.13
CA ALA A 425 -9.75 -12.88 0.98
C ALA A 425 -9.24 -12.42 2.36
N GLY A 426 -8.17 -11.59 2.43
CA GLY A 426 -7.57 -11.14 3.68
C GLY A 426 -6.80 -12.22 4.44
N THR A 427 -6.44 -13.31 3.76
CA THR A 427 -5.72 -14.47 4.34
C THR A 427 -4.24 -14.47 4.01
N LEU A 428 -3.78 -13.52 3.18
CA LEU A 428 -2.38 -13.40 2.77
C LEU A 428 -1.48 -13.11 3.98
N ASN A 429 -0.40 -13.89 4.12
CA ASN A 429 0.54 -13.78 5.23
C ASN A 429 1.97 -14.15 4.77
N GLU A 430 2.97 -13.98 5.64
CA GLU A 430 4.38 -14.23 5.32
C GLU A 430 4.69 -15.67 4.88
N LYS A 431 3.92 -16.67 5.33
CA LYS A 431 4.09 -18.06 4.89
C LYS A 431 3.81 -18.22 3.40
N ASP A 432 2.93 -17.39 2.86
CA ASP A 432 2.59 -17.41 1.45
C ASP A 432 3.75 -16.92 0.58
N ILE A 433 4.58 -16.00 1.08
CA ILE A 433 5.83 -15.60 0.40
C ILE A 433 6.83 -16.75 0.38
N LEU A 434 6.96 -17.51 1.47
CA LEU A 434 7.83 -18.70 1.50
C LEU A 434 7.35 -19.74 0.49
N GLU A 435 6.03 -19.95 0.38
CA GLU A 435 5.44 -20.86 -0.60
C GLU A 435 5.71 -20.35 -2.04
N LEU A 436 5.55 -19.04 -2.30
CA LEU A 436 5.89 -18.44 -3.59
C LEU A 436 7.38 -18.56 -3.92
N ALA A 437 8.26 -18.29 -2.96
CA ALA A 437 9.70 -18.35 -3.16
C ALA A 437 10.16 -19.74 -3.60
N ALA A 438 9.50 -20.81 -3.12
CA ALA A 438 9.81 -22.18 -3.52
C ALA A 438 9.62 -22.44 -5.03
N TRP A 439 8.80 -21.65 -5.72
CA TRP A 439 8.60 -21.74 -7.18
C TRP A 439 9.74 -21.12 -7.99
N PHE A 440 10.62 -20.36 -7.36
CA PHE A 440 11.74 -19.65 -7.96
C PHE A 440 13.09 -20.17 -7.49
N GLN A 441 13.15 -21.19 -6.62
CA GLN A 441 14.40 -21.77 -6.13
C GLN A 441 14.70 -23.10 -6.82
N PRO A 442 15.99 -23.41 -7.11
CA PRO A 442 16.36 -24.75 -7.57
C PRO A 442 16.01 -25.81 -6.51
N ALA A 443 15.46 -26.93 -6.92
CA ALA A 443 14.92 -28.00 -6.08
C ALA A 443 15.89 -28.56 -5.00
N THR A 444 17.17 -28.25 -5.07
CA THR A 444 18.24 -28.73 -4.18
C THR A 444 18.36 -27.96 -2.85
N THR A 445 17.73 -26.78 -2.69
CA THR A 445 17.94 -25.94 -1.49
C THR A 445 16.89 -26.15 -0.38
N SER A 446 15.80 -26.87 -0.63
CA SER A 446 14.68 -26.99 0.33
C SER A 446 14.94 -27.96 1.51
N LEU A 447 16.00 -28.75 1.51
CA LEU A 447 16.26 -29.75 2.56
C LEU A 447 17.37 -29.38 3.56
N ALA A 448 18.16 -28.32 3.31
CA ALA A 448 19.29 -27.95 4.17
C ALA A 448 18.92 -26.96 5.30
N ASN A 449 17.92 -26.09 5.10
CA ASN A 449 17.59 -25.03 6.08
C ASN A 449 16.64 -25.42 7.22
N ASN A 450 16.08 -26.65 7.21
CA ASN A 450 15.15 -27.08 8.28
C ASN A 450 15.86 -27.69 9.50
N LYS A 451 17.21 -27.70 9.55
CA LYS A 451 17.97 -28.23 10.69
C LYS A 451 18.59 -27.19 11.63
N THR A 452 18.54 -25.89 11.28
CA THR A 452 19.24 -24.85 12.06
C THR A 452 18.31 -23.97 12.93
N ILE A 453 16.99 -24.23 12.94
CA ILE A 453 16.03 -23.46 13.77
C ILE A 453 15.56 -24.27 14.99
N ARG A 454 16.30 -25.34 15.37
CA ARG A 454 16.09 -26.03 16.64
C ARG A 454 17.43 -26.20 17.37
N GLN A 455 17.93 -25.11 17.91
CA GLN A 455 18.77 -25.08 19.12
C GLN A 455 18.62 -23.73 19.81
#